data_225b82bac5cfe9f25defe4b220c0442f
#
_entry.id   225b82bac5cfe9f25defe4b220c0442f
#
_cell.length_a   1.000
_cell.length_b   1.000
_cell.length_c   1.000
_cell.angle_alpha   90.00
_cell.angle_beta   90.00
_cell.angle_gamma   90.00
#
_symmetry.space_group_name_H-M   'P 1'
#
loop_
_entity.id
_entity.type
_entity.pdbx_description
1 polymer ?
#
loop_
_entity_poly.entity_id
_entity_poly.type
_entity_poly.pdbx_seq_one_letter_code
_entity_poly.pdbx_strand_id
1 'polypeptide(L)'
;LAGVVLGVIALLGAGLGTVPESPAQGLMESLARPQEGRSMRVTSTMRQGEIRRGAAQRMRDPQAAPRGDLDEASNWDNFRVEPGETHILMDEKGPGVITHIWMTFLGPQPQRWAPKGSANHQEMLLRMYWDDNPRPAVEAPVGDFFANCFGKRSEVISLPVIVEDADSYNCYWHMPFRKSARIEIENQSEKPISLLYYNIDWIKKERLPDDTPYFYAQYRQEYPVEKGKDYLILETQGKGHFVGAVLAVRTRSPAWFGEGDEKIYIDGETKPSIWGTGTEDYFLSAWGLKTTSTPYFGVPYFDQWGIVGGHTSAYRWHLNDPIVFNTGIKVTIEHFGWISPDENPEYKSTSWNEREDDYASVAFWYQTGPSTFSARAPHARQRRLPSLERVIVRPADNPASLRHGQGSAVAQQLDLYEDKQWLYRPSQADGAWLEIPLEVKRKEPLRLVLNMTKSYDFGRYQAFLNGVKIGPEMDFYSPKIANEEYHLLDFWPEPGTYTLRLECVGKNPQSHGYYCGIESLRLRERRPRVAQYGHDKDKDWRKNPILYH
;
A
#
# COMPACT_ATOMS: atom_id res chain seq x y z
N LEU A 1 -34.87 -58.67 51.00
CA LEU A 1 -35.13 -57.53 50.13
C LEU A 1 -34.74 -56.21 50.82
N ALA A 2 -33.51 -56.07 51.14
CA ALA A 2 -32.89 -54.85 51.58
C ALA A 2 -31.39 -54.97 51.32
N GLY A 3 -30.87 -54.37 50.27
CA GLY A 3 -29.44 -54.43 50.05
C GLY A 3 -29.00 -54.27 48.59
N VAL A 4 -29.48 -53.29 47.85
CA VAL A 4 -28.87 -52.79 46.59
C VAL A 4 -29.38 -51.36 46.34
N VAL A 5 -29.00 -50.40 47.15
CA VAL A 5 -29.13 -48.96 46.86
C VAL A 5 -28.06 -48.18 47.66
N LEU A 6 -26.81 -48.49 47.46
CA LEU A 6 -25.68 -47.70 48.03
C LEU A 6 -24.42 -47.90 47.21
N GLY A 7 -24.49 -47.62 45.92
CA GLY A 7 -23.35 -47.80 45.04
C GLY A 7 -23.27 -46.93 43.78
N VAL A 8 -24.02 -45.83 43.67
CA VAL A 8 -24.05 -44.97 42.47
C VAL A 8 -24.05 -43.46 42.80
N ILE A 9 -23.42 -43.01 43.88
CA ILE A 9 -23.25 -41.59 44.18
C ILE A 9 -21.76 -41.21 44.46
N ALA A 10 -20.83 -41.86 43.81
CA ALA A 10 -19.40 -41.49 43.97
C ALA A 10 -18.61 -41.41 42.65
N LEU A 11 -19.25 -41.10 41.53
CA LEU A 11 -18.58 -40.94 40.22
C LEU A 11 -19.14 -39.79 39.35
N LEU A 12 -19.62 -38.71 39.97
CA LEU A 12 -20.01 -37.46 39.28
C LEU A 12 -19.27 -36.24 39.84
N GLY A 13 -18.03 -36.39 40.23
CA GLY A 13 -17.18 -35.36 40.82
C GLY A 13 -15.85 -35.13 40.11
N ALA A 14 -15.72 -35.48 38.83
CA ALA A 14 -14.50 -35.18 38.08
C ALA A 14 -14.83 -34.89 36.63
N GLY A 15 -14.93 -33.63 36.27
CA GLY A 15 -15.00 -33.22 34.87
C GLY A 15 -16.02 -32.10 34.57
N LEU A 16 -16.12 -31.09 35.40
CA LEU A 16 -16.50 -29.78 34.87
C LEU A 16 -15.25 -29.28 34.15
N GLY A 17 -15.06 -29.71 32.92
CA GLY A 17 -14.18 -29.04 31.98
C GLY A 17 -14.56 -27.57 31.95
N THR A 18 -13.64 -26.71 32.33
CA THR A 18 -13.81 -25.28 32.18
C THR A 18 -14.16 -25.03 30.72
N VAL A 19 -15.37 -24.54 30.46
CA VAL A 19 -15.74 -24.00 29.14
C VAL A 19 -14.67 -22.97 28.82
N PRO A 20 -13.98 -23.04 27.67
CA PRO A 20 -12.99 -22.01 27.33
C PRO A 20 -13.71 -20.67 27.32
N GLU A 21 -13.25 -19.77 28.19
CA GLU A 21 -13.76 -18.39 28.27
C GLU A 21 -13.59 -17.72 26.90
N SER A 22 -14.58 -16.96 26.48
CA SER A 22 -14.39 -16.15 25.26
C SER A 22 -13.24 -15.18 25.48
N PRO A 23 -12.42 -14.87 24.48
CA PRO A 23 -11.29 -13.94 24.63
C PRO A 23 -11.68 -12.58 25.21
N ALA A 24 -12.87 -12.09 24.89
CA ALA A 24 -13.41 -10.85 25.45
C ALA A 24 -13.75 -10.97 26.94
N GLN A 25 -14.28 -12.12 27.36
CA GLN A 25 -14.58 -12.40 28.77
C GLN A 25 -13.31 -12.49 29.57
N GLY A 26 -12.28 -13.20 29.07
CA GLY A 26 -10.97 -13.31 29.72
C GLY A 26 -10.28 -11.95 29.87
N LEU A 27 -10.40 -11.04 28.87
CA LEU A 27 -9.86 -9.69 28.96
C LEU A 27 -10.52 -8.86 30.05
N MET A 28 -11.86 -8.86 30.13
CA MET A 28 -12.60 -8.11 31.16
C MET A 28 -12.34 -8.64 32.57
N GLU A 29 -12.25 -9.95 32.74
CA GLU A 29 -11.89 -10.58 34.01
C GLU A 29 -10.45 -10.25 34.44
N SER A 30 -9.52 -10.18 33.49
CA SER A 30 -8.13 -9.82 33.80
C SER A 30 -7.98 -8.37 34.29
N LEU A 31 -8.84 -7.47 33.82
CA LEU A 31 -8.88 -6.06 34.30
C LEU A 31 -9.29 -5.93 35.77
N ALA A 32 -10.10 -6.86 36.27
CA ALA A 32 -10.54 -6.88 37.66
C ALA A 32 -9.48 -7.48 38.63
N ARG A 33 -8.33 -7.92 38.12
CA ARG A 33 -7.22 -8.46 38.92
C ARG A 33 -6.10 -7.44 39.08
N PRO A 34 -5.37 -7.43 40.21
CA PRO A 34 -4.17 -6.60 40.36
C PRO A 34 -3.18 -6.85 39.23
N GLN A 35 -2.68 -5.77 38.64
CA GLN A 35 -1.67 -5.81 37.58
C GLN A 35 -0.28 -5.60 38.19
N GLU A 36 0.68 -6.44 37.83
CA GLU A 36 2.07 -6.30 38.28
C GLU A 36 2.85 -5.30 37.41
N GLY A 37 3.77 -4.54 38.06
CA GLY A 37 4.66 -3.61 37.39
C GLY A 37 4.25 -2.17 37.56
N ARG A 38 4.89 -1.28 36.80
CA ARG A 38 4.66 0.16 36.85
C ARG A 38 4.35 0.66 35.43
N SER A 39 3.24 1.37 35.28
CA SER A 39 2.90 2.05 34.02
C SER A 39 3.87 3.17 33.70
N MET A 40 4.36 3.19 32.50
CA MET A 40 5.31 4.15 31.94
C MET A 40 4.81 4.67 30.60
N ARG A 41 5.23 5.89 30.25
CA ARG A 41 4.94 6.46 28.92
C ARG A 41 6.15 7.21 28.39
N VAL A 42 6.45 6.99 27.12
CA VAL A 42 7.28 7.88 26.31
C VAL A 42 6.36 8.63 25.35
N THR A 43 6.57 9.93 25.17
CA THR A 43 5.67 10.79 24.40
C THR A 43 6.45 11.86 23.65
N SER A 44 5.85 12.40 22.60
CA SER A 44 6.38 13.56 21.89
C SER A 44 6.36 14.85 22.70
N THR A 45 5.59 14.92 23.79
CA THR A 45 5.59 16.06 24.71
C THR A 45 6.96 16.23 25.39
N MET A 46 7.50 17.44 25.37
CA MET A 46 8.70 17.77 26.14
C MET A 46 8.29 18.31 27.51
N ARG A 47 8.82 17.69 28.56
CA ARG A 47 8.75 18.24 29.91
C ARG A 47 9.91 19.22 30.15
N GLN A 48 9.70 20.20 31.01
CA GLN A 48 10.74 21.16 31.37
C GLN A 48 12.01 20.45 31.86
N GLY A 49 13.16 20.81 31.27
CA GLY A 49 14.47 20.21 31.60
C GLY A 49 14.81 18.89 30.92
N GLU A 50 13.92 18.29 30.14
CA GLU A 50 14.23 17.10 29.39
C GLU A 50 14.89 17.46 28.04
N ILE A 51 16.13 17.01 27.84
CA ILE A 51 16.82 17.05 26.55
C ILE A 51 16.51 15.72 25.85
N ARG A 52 15.67 15.74 24.83
CA ARG A 52 15.37 14.54 24.04
C ARG A 52 16.45 14.30 23.01
N ARG A 53 16.84 13.03 22.88
CA ARG A 53 17.76 12.56 21.86
C ARG A 53 17.04 12.53 20.51
N GLY A 54 17.70 13.03 19.49
CA GLY A 54 17.23 13.05 18.10
C GLY A 54 17.36 14.45 17.47
N ALA A 55 17.67 14.49 16.18
CA ALA A 55 17.90 15.73 15.44
C ALA A 55 16.60 16.43 15.00
N ALA A 56 15.43 15.82 15.25
CA ALA A 56 14.14 16.31 14.78
C ALA A 56 13.79 17.69 15.41
N GLN A 57 13.52 18.64 14.54
CA GLN A 57 13.12 19.99 14.93
C GLN A 57 11.65 20.01 15.37
N ARG A 58 11.35 20.71 16.46
CA ARG A 58 9.98 20.94 16.89
C ARG A 58 9.29 22.00 16.06
N MET A 59 8.02 21.79 15.81
CA MET A 59 7.14 22.77 15.17
C MET A 59 6.14 23.31 16.20
N ARG A 60 6.13 24.62 16.39
CA ARG A 60 5.11 25.32 17.17
C ARG A 60 4.00 25.78 16.23
N ASP A 61 2.74 25.66 16.65
CA ASP A 61 1.66 26.36 15.97
C ASP A 61 1.88 27.88 16.13
N PRO A 62 2.18 28.63 15.06
CA PRO A 62 2.43 30.05 15.15
C PRO A 62 1.20 30.87 15.57
N GLN A 63 0.02 30.23 15.65
CA GLN A 63 -1.23 30.86 16.08
C GLN A 63 -1.69 30.40 17.49
N ALA A 64 -0.93 29.51 18.13
CA ALA A 64 -1.22 29.17 19.52
C ALA A 64 -1.01 30.40 20.39
N ALA A 65 -2.10 30.92 20.99
CA ALA A 65 -2.02 32.03 21.91
C ALA A 65 -1.14 31.66 23.13
N PRO A 66 -0.25 32.56 23.61
CA PRO A 66 0.48 32.31 24.83
C PRO A 66 -0.51 32.13 25.99
N ARG A 67 -0.48 30.98 26.64
CA ARG A 67 -1.22 30.75 27.89
C ARG A 67 -0.33 31.17 29.03
N GLY A 68 -0.65 32.29 29.65
CA GLY A 68 0.23 33.02 30.58
C GLY A 68 0.62 32.32 31.87
N ASP A 69 0.09 31.15 32.17
CA ASP A 69 0.31 30.39 33.41
C ASP A 69 0.74 28.93 33.18
N LEU A 70 0.91 28.53 31.92
CA LEU A 70 1.34 27.19 31.59
C LEU A 70 2.82 27.15 31.19
N ASP A 71 3.50 26.11 31.60
CA ASP A 71 4.84 25.79 31.15
C ASP A 71 4.92 25.83 29.63
N GLU A 72 5.74 26.74 29.08
CA GLU A 72 5.92 26.86 27.61
C GLU A 72 6.35 25.52 26.97
N ALA A 73 7.06 24.67 27.71
CA ALA A 73 7.47 23.35 27.23
C ALA A 73 6.28 22.41 27.01
N SER A 74 5.18 22.56 27.76
CA SER A 74 3.99 21.70 27.60
C SER A 74 3.24 21.90 26.30
N ASN A 75 3.54 22.93 25.51
CA ASN A 75 2.95 23.21 24.22
C ASN A 75 3.85 22.83 23.03
N TRP A 76 4.95 22.12 23.31
CA TRP A 76 5.90 21.65 22.30
C TRP A 76 5.80 20.13 22.14
N ASP A 77 4.68 19.68 21.57
CA ASP A 77 4.24 18.29 21.64
C ASP A 77 4.58 17.46 20.40
N ASN A 78 5.18 18.07 19.39
CA ASN A 78 5.43 17.40 18.12
C ASN A 78 6.87 17.57 17.64
N PHE A 79 7.24 16.74 16.67
CA PHE A 79 8.51 16.80 15.98
C PHE A 79 8.31 17.02 14.47
N ARG A 80 9.29 17.66 13.88
CA ARG A 80 9.53 17.68 12.44
C ARG A 80 10.78 16.85 12.18
N VAL A 81 10.65 15.82 11.31
CA VAL A 81 11.77 14.94 10.93
C VAL A 81 12.13 15.23 9.49
N GLU A 82 13.32 15.76 9.24
CA GLU A 82 13.75 16.15 7.90
C GLU A 82 14.06 14.93 7.01
N PRO A 83 14.09 15.09 5.69
CA PRO A 83 14.50 14.03 4.76
C PRO A 83 15.85 13.42 5.14
N GLY A 84 15.91 12.09 5.23
CA GLY A 84 17.10 11.33 5.60
C GLY A 84 17.39 11.26 7.10
N GLU A 85 16.62 11.94 7.94
CA GLU A 85 16.77 11.87 9.40
C GLU A 85 16.10 10.63 10.00
N THR A 86 16.70 10.14 11.09
CA THR A 86 16.11 9.13 11.97
C THR A 86 15.77 9.77 13.32
N HIS A 87 14.49 9.71 13.69
CA HIS A 87 14.03 10.15 14.99
C HIS A 87 13.79 8.98 15.92
N ILE A 88 14.39 9.03 17.13
CA ILE A 88 14.19 8.01 18.16
C ILE A 88 12.92 8.35 18.94
N LEU A 89 11.92 7.49 18.81
CA LEU A 89 10.64 7.60 19.51
C LEU A 89 10.77 7.12 20.96
N MET A 90 11.52 6.02 21.19
CA MET A 90 11.72 5.39 22.49
C MET A 90 13.14 4.84 22.60
N ASP A 91 13.79 5.01 23.76
CA ASP A 91 15.07 4.37 24.13
C ASP A 91 15.06 4.15 25.65
N GLU A 92 14.47 3.03 26.06
CA GLU A 92 14.19 2.73 27.47
C GLU A 92 14.86 1.44 27.93
N LYS A 93 15.22 1.42 29.21
CA LYS A 93 15.78 0.24 29.87
C LYS A 93 14.70 -0.57 30.56
N GLY A 94 14.75 -1.89 30.32
CA GLY A 94 13.81 -2.87 30.85
C GLY A 94 14.22 -3.52 32.16
N PRO A 95 13.59 -4.65 32.46
CA PRO A 95 12.61 -5.35 31.62
C PRO A 95 11.24 -4.68 31.58
N GLY A 96 10.51 -4.92 30.49
CA GLY A 96 9.18 -4.35 30.33
C GLY A 96 8.40 -4.94 29.16
N VAL A 97 7.16 -4.47 28.99
CA VAL A 97 6.28 -4.81 27.88
C VAL A 97 5.66 -3.55 27.35
N ILE A 98 5.87 -3.23 26.06
CA ILE A 98 5.12 -2.17 25.39
C ILE A 98 3.71 -2.70 25.17
N THR A 99 2.70 -1.92 25.52
CA THR A 99 1.29 -2.34 25.47
C THR A 99 0.46 -1.52 24.50
N HIS A 100 0.92 -0.32 24.14
CA HIS A 100 0.24 0.54 23.19
C HIS A 100 1.22 1.53 22.53
N ILE A 101 1.05 1.73 21.24
CA ILE A 101 1.71 2.80 20.49
C ILE A 101 0.62 3.58 19.76
N TRP A 102 0.57 4.87 19.98
CA TRP A 102 -0.21 5.80 19.20
C TRP A 102 0.70 6.79 18.50
N MET A 103 0.41 7.10 17.23
CA MET A 103 1.08 8.16 16.49
C MET A 103 0.16 8.81 15.46
N THR A 104 0.45 10.07 15.16
CA THR A 104 -0.14 10.81 14.05
C THR A 104 0.85 11.77 13.42
N PHE A 105 0.65 12.11 12.18
CA PHE A 105 1.45 13.05 11.39
C PHE A 105 0.65 13.53 10.18
N LEU A 106 1.07 14.67 9.60
CA LEU A 106 0.39 15.21 8.43
C LEU A 106 0.58 14.33 7.18
N GLY A 107 -0.43 14.33 6.31
CA GLY A 107 -0.43 13.60 5.04
C GLY A 107 0.37 14.29 3.92
N PRO A 108 0.54 13.61 2.78
CA PRO A 108 1.34 14.10 1.66
C PRO A 108 0.70 15.27 0.90
N GLN A 109 -0.58 15.53 1.09
CA GLN A 109 -1.29 16.63 0.44
C GLN A 109 -0.91 17.97 1.06
N PRO A 110 -0.80 19.05 0.24
CA PRO A 110 -0.58 20.39 0.75
C PRO A 110 -1.68 20.83 1.71
N GLN A 111 -1.28 21.41 2.84
CA GLN A 111 -2.19 21.95 3.84
C GLN A 111 -1.52 23.07 4.66
N ARG A 112 -2.30 23.75 5.52
CA ARG A 112 -1.86 24.95 6.27
C ARG A 112 -0.48 24.82 6.93
N TRP A 113 -0.23 23.72 7.64
CA TRP A 113 1.03 23.49 8.39
C TRP A 113 2.10 22.74 7.60
N ALA A 114 1.76 22.26 6.41
CA ALA A 114 2.67 21.67 5.45
C ALA A 114 2.27 22.11 4.04
N PRO A 115 2.58 23.36 3.61
CA PRO A 115 2.14 23.91 2.32
C PRO A 115 2.63 23.11 1.11
N LYS A 116 3.71 22.34 1.26
CA LYS A 116 4.23 21.42 0.23
C LYS A 116 3.84 19.96 0.49
N GLY A 117 2.96 19.71 1.46
CA GLY A 117 2.66 18.37 1.97
C GLY A 117 3.73 17.84 2.91
N SER A 118 3.49 16.68 3.52
CA SER A 118 4.39 15.95 4.39
C SER A 118 4.85 14.65 3.73
N ALA A 119 5.75 13.90 4.35
CA ALA A 119 6.15 12.58 3.92
C ALA A 119 4.93 11.64 3.85
N ASN A 120 4.95 10.70 2.91
CA ASN A 120 3.96 9.63 2.88
C ASN A 120 4.37 8.53 3.85
N HIS A 121 3.43 7.91 4.56
CA HIS A 121 3.69 6.83 5.52
C HIS A 121 4.37 5.58 4.90
N GLN A 122 4.28 5.40 3.58
CA GLN A 122 5.05 4.40 2.83
C GLN A 122 6.55 4.71 2.80
N GLU A 123 6.92 5.99 2.94
CA GLU A 123 8.30 6.46 2.89
C GLU A 123 8.91 6.63 4.29
N MET A 124 8.13 6.41 5.35
CA MET A 124 8.55 6.41 6.75
C MET A 124 8.86 4.97 7.17
N LEU A 125 10.11 4.68 7.51
CA LEU A 125 10.51 3.34 7.94
C LEU A 125 10.52 3.24 9.46
N LEU A 126 9.64 2.41 10.01
CA LEU A 126 9.55 2.08 11.44
C LEU A 126 10.52 0.93 11.74
N ARG A 127 11.37 1.11 12.75
CA ARG A 127 12.23 0.06 13.28
C ARG A 127 12.09 -0.04 14.81
N MET A 128 12.11 -1.28 15.31
CA MET A 128 12.13 -1.56 16.73
C MET A 128 13.21 -2.60 17.04
N TYR A 129 13.92 -2.37 18.13
CA TYR A 129 15.06 -3.19 18.55
C TYR A 129 14.84 -3.63 20.00
N TRP A 130 15.10 -4.90 20.27
CA TRP A 130 15.01 -5.47 21.59
C TRP A 130 16.40 -5.88 22.11
N ASP A 131 16.68 -5.56 23.38
CA ASP A 131 17.84 -6.04 24.14
C ASP A 131 19.20 -5.75 23.50
N ASP A 132 19.36 -4.54 22.98
CA ASP A 132 20.59 -4.06 22.33
C ASP A 132 20.98 -4.87 21.07
N ASN A 133 20.05 -5.67 20.49
CA ASN A 133 20.30 -6.36 19.25
C ASN A 133 20.51 -5.34 18.11
N PRO A 134 21.59 -5.43 17.33
CA PRO A 134 21.86 -4.50 16.24
C PRO A 134 20.91 -4.69 15.04
N ARG A 135 20.20 -5.81 14.97
CA ARG A 135 19.20 -6.07 13.93
C ARG A 135 17.81 -5.71 14.45
N PRO A 136 17.02 -4.93 13.68
CA PRO A 136 15.66 -4.64 14.09
C PRO A 136 14.80 -5.90 14.11
N ALA A 137 14.03 -6.06 15.16
CA ALA A 137 12.99 -7.09 15.26
C ALA A 137 11.75 -6.66 14.46
N VAL A 138 11.46 -5.36 14.41
CA VAL A 138 10.42 -4.78 13.55
C VAL A 138 11.10 -3.88 12.53
N GLU A 139 10.83 -4.14 11.24
CA GLU A 139 11.26 -3.26 10.16
C GLU A 139 10.20 -3.27 9.06
N ALA A 140 9.41 -2.21 9.01
CA ALA A 140 8.34 -2.04 8.01
C ALA A 140 8.06 -0.55 7.74
N PRO A 141 7.59 -0.18 6.54
CA PRO A 141 6.98 1.13 6.36
C PRO A 141 5.82 1.32 7.32
N VAL A 142 5.65 2.55 7.83
CA VAL A 142 4.56 2.83 8.79
C VAL A 142 3.21 2.42 8.21
N GLY A 143 2.92 2.80 6.96
CA GLY A 143 1.66 2.45 6.31
C GLY A 143 1.42 0.95 6.29
N ASP A 144 2.40 0.17 5.83
CA ASP A 144 2.29 -1.29 5.68
C ASP A 144 2.16 -2.01 7.03
N PHE A 145 2.88 -1.54 8.08
CA PHE A 145 2.73 -2.06 9.44
C PHE A 145 1.30 -1.91 9.95
N PHE A 146 0.61 -0.82 9.56
CA PHE A 146 -0.77 -0.53 9.93
C PHE A 146 -1.80 -0.94 8.87
N ALA A 147 -1.48 -1.87 7.98
CA ALA A 147 -2.33 -2.37 6.90
C ALA A 147 -2.80 -1.32 5.88
N ASN A 148 -2.11 -0.18 5.82
CA ASN A 148 -2.30 0.91 4.86
C ASN A 148 -1.17 0.93 3.83
N CYS A 149 -1.12 -0.09 2.97
CA CYS A 149 -0.04 -0.31 2.03
C CYS A 149 -0.06 0.63 0.81
N PHE A 150 1.05 0.64 0.04
CA PHE A 150 1.22 1.44 -1.19
C PHE A 150 0.97 2.95 -1.00
N GLY A 151 1.14 3.46 0.22
CA GLY A 151 0.92 4.87 0.52
C GLY A 151 -0.54 5.31 0.52
N LYS A 152 -1.48 4.38 0.42
CA LYS A 152 -2.92 4.63 0.57
C LYS A 152 -3.26 4.83 2.04
N ARG A 153 -4.12 5.80 2.33
CA ARG A 153 -4.64 6.04 3.68
C ARG A 153 -6.10 5.61 3.74
N SER A 154 -6.43 4.75 4.69
CA SER A 154 -7.78 4.24 4.92
C SER A 154 -7.98 3.88 6.38
N GLU A 155 -9.23 3.81 6.79
CA GLU A 155 -9.60 3.32 8.12
C GLU A 155 -9.29 1.83 8.26
N VAL A 156 -8.77 1.44 9.44
CA VAL A 156 -8.56 0.05 9.84
C VAL A 156 -9.11 -0.12 11.25
N ILE A 157 -10.02 -1.07 11.44
CA ILE A 157 -10.58 -1.38 12.75
C ILE A 157 -10.32 -2.86 13.05
N SER A 158 -9.28 -3.13 13.83
CA SER A 158 -8.96 -4.49 14.27
C SER A 158 -8.50 -4.50 15.74
N LEU A 159 -8.31 -5.70 16.33
CA LEU A 159 -7.86 -5.78 17.72
C LEU A 159 -6.42 -5.28 17.91
N PRO A 160 -5.43 -5.73 17.10
CA PRO A 160 -4.05 -5.31 17.35
C PRO A 160 -3.64 -4.01 16.67
N VAL A 161 -4.40 -3.56 15.65
CA VAL A 161 -4.05 -2.40 14.83
C VAL A 161 -5.32 -1.62 14.49
N ILE A 162 -5.30 -0.32 14.78
CA ILE A 162 -6.39 0.59 14.44
C ILE A 162 -5.80 1.82 13.74
N VAL A 163 -6.38 2.20 12.60
CA VAL A 163 -6.14 3.49 11.96
C VAL A 163 -7.48 4.21 11.90
N GLU A 164 -7.69 5.15 12.81
CA GLU A 164 -8.92 5.91 12.90
C GLU A 164 -8.83 7.12 11.98
N ASP A 165 -9.88 7.38 11.21
CA ASP A 165 -10.00 8.48 10.24
C ASP A 165 -8.78 8.58 9.27
N ALA A 166 -8.15 7.42 8.98
CA ALA A 166 -6.96 7.30 8.12
C ALA A 166 -5.71 8.10 8.59
N ASP A 167 -5.71 8.66 9.79
CA ASP A 167 -4.69 9.57 10.31
C ASP A 167 -4.17 9.20 11.71
N SER A 168 -4.92 8.49 12.52
CA SER A 168 -4.58 8.12 13.89
C SER A 168 -4.19 6.64 13.96
N TYR A 169 -2.90 6.37 14.08
CA TYR A 169 -2.30 5.04 14.04
C TYR A 169 -2.15 4.48 15.44
N ASN A 170 -2.82 3.38 15.75
CA ASN A 170 -2.80 2.70 17.04
C ASN A 170 -2.33 1.25 16.91
N CYS A 171 -1.44 0.82 17.79
CA CYS A 171 -0.93 -0.54 17.84
C CYS A 171 -1.04 -1.08 19.27
N TYR A 172 -1.68 -2.24 19.42
CA TYR A 172 -1.88 -2.94 20.70
C TYR A 172 -1.13 -4.27 20.77
N TRP A 173 -0.25 -4.58 19.82
CA TRP A 173 0.65 -5.71 19.94
C TRP A 173 1.48 -5.57 21.22
N HIS A 174 1.46 -6.58 22.10
CA HIS A 174 2.34 -6.59 23.28
C HIS A 174 3.76 -6.91 22.84
N MET A 175 4.72 -6.08 23.23
CA MET A 175 6.13 -6.22 22.82
C MET A 175 7.03 -6.32 24.03
N PRO A 176 7.33 -7.54 24.51
CA PRO A 176 8.22 -7.78 25.65
C PRO A 176 9.68 -7.47 25.29
N PHE A 177 10.44 -6.94 26.26
CA PHE A 177 11.89 -6.75 26.20
C PHE A 177 12.53 -6.94 27.57
N ARG A 178 13.72 -7.55 27.63
CA ARG A 178 14.38 -7.90 28.90
C ARG A 178 15.37 -6.86 29.37
N LYS A 179 16.11 -6.24 28.44
CA LYS A 179 17.16 -5.26 28.77
C LYS A 179 16.83 -3.87 28.30
N SER A 180 16.42 -3.74 27.05
CA SER A 180 16.15 -2.44 26.45
C SER A 180 15.16 -2.55 25.29
N ALA A 181 14.43 -1.45 25.03
CA ALA A 181 13.61 -1.26 23.84
C ALA A 181 13.98 0.07 23.19
N ARG A 182 14.30 0.02 21.90
CA ARG A 182 14.50 1.20 21.08
C ARG A 182 13.55 1.17 19.90
N ILE A 183 12.83 2.27 19.70
CA ILE A 183 11.90 2.48 18.57
C ILE A 183 12.33 3.75 17.85
N GLU A 184 12.42 3.67 16.53
CA GLU A 184 12.81 4.79 15.68
C GLU A 184 11.98 4.84 14.40
N ILE A 185 11.88 6.03 13.85
CA ILE A 185 11.30 6.30 12.54
C ILE A 185 12.32 7.01 11.66
N GLU A 186 12.62 6.46 10.50
CA GLU A 186 13.48 7.07 9.49
C GLU A 186 12.63 7.69 8.38
N ASN A 187 12.87 8.96 8.11
CA ASN A 187 12.26 9.65 6.98
C ASN A 187 13.06 9.41 5.70
N GLN A 188 12.60 8.51 4.86
CA GLN A 188 13.22 8.18 3.57
C GLN A 188 12.59 8.94 2.38
N SER A 189 11.73 9.94 2.67
CA SER A 189 11.10 10.77 1.64
C SER A 189 11.92 12.00 1.28
N GLU A 190 11.46 12.75 0.30
CA GLU A 190 12.00 14.07 -0.09
C GLU A 190 11.29 15.22 0.65
N LYS A 191 10.28 14.90 1.47
CA LYS A 191 9.51 15.85 2.27
C LYS A 191 9.70 15.56 3.76
N PRO A 192 9.61 16.57 4.65
CA PRO A 192 9.67 16.32 6.07
C PRO A 192 8.45 15.53 6.56
N ILE A 193 8.63 14.72 7.61
CA ILE A 193 7.52 14.29 8.45
C ILE A 193 7.13 15.49 9.29
N SER A 194 5.96 16.04 9.06
CA SER A 194 5.48 17.24 9.73
C SER A 194 4.48 16.91 10.82
N LEU A 195 4.57 17.58 11.96
CA LEU A 195 3.69 17.41 13.12
C LEU A 195 3.60 15.95 13.60
N LEU A 196 4.75 15.30 13.80
CA LEU A 196 4.80 13.96 14.36
C LEU A 196 4.48 14.01 15.87
N TYR A 197 3.30 13.52 16.23
CA TYR A 197 2.90 13.29 17.62
C TYR A 197 2.90 11.78 17.90
N TYR A 198 3.28 11.39 19.12
CA TYR A 198 3.22 9.98 19.53
C TYR A 198 3.13 9.80 21.03
N ASN A 199 2.54 8.69 21.44
CA ASN A 199 2.57 8.15 22.79
C ASN A 199 2.90 6.65 22.71
N ILE A 200 3.83 6.20 23.54
CA ILE A 200 4.21 4.80 23.68
C ILE A 200 4.03 4.41 25.14
N ASP A 201 3.00 3.60 25.40
CA ASP A 201 2.69 3.10 26.74
C ASP A 201 3.35 1.74 26.95
N TRP A 202 3.97 1.56 28.10
CA TRP A 202 4.61 0.32 28.47
C TRP A 202 4.54 0.07 29.96
N ILE A 203 4.66 -1.20 30.36
CA ILE A 203 4.69 -1.62 31.76
C ILE A 203 6.12 -2.03 32.08
N LYS A 204 6.77 -1.30 32.99
CA LYS A 204 8.04 -1.69 33.57
C LYS A 204 7.81 -2.86 34.52
N LYS A 205 8.56 -3.95 34.33
CA LYS A 205 8.49 -5.19 35.12
C LYS A 205 9.75 -5.34 35.96
N GLU A 206 9.70 -6.10 37.03
CA GLU A 206 10.90 -6.52 37.77
C GLU A 206 11.65 -7.63 37.01
N ARG A 207 10.89 -8.53 36.40
CA ARG A 207 11.39 -9.61 35.55
C ARG A 207 10.34 -10.04 34.52
N LEU A 208 10.77 -10.73 33.49
CA LEU A 208 9.92 -11.49 32.56
C LEU A 208 10.26 -12.97 32.67
N PRO A 209 9.29 -13.90 32.50
CA PRO A 209 9.57 -15.33 32.37
C PRO A 209 10.64 -15.62 31.30
N ASP A 210 11.49 -16.61 31.52
CA ASP A 210 12.61 -16.92 30.63
C ASP A 210 12.16 -17.34 29.23
N ASP A 211 10.98 -17.90 29.10
CA ASP A 211 10.35 -18.36 27.86
C ASP A 211 9.50 -17.27 27.17
N THR A 212 9.43 -16.06 27.72
CA THR A 212 8.70 -14.94 27.09
C THR A 212 9.27 -14.65 25.70
N PRO A 213 8.47 -14.77 24.63
CA PRO A 213 8.94 -14.51 23.27
C PRO A 213 9.04 -13.00 23.00
N TYR A 214 9.85 -12.62 22.03
CA TYR A 214 9.90 -11.29 21.47
C TYR A 214 8.93 -11.15 20.31
N PHE A 215 8.42 -9.94 20.11
CA PHE A 215 7.60 -9.58 18.97
C PHE A 215 8.45 -9.22 17.76
N TYR A 216 8.05 -9.69 16.58
CA TYR A 216 8.66 -9.42 15.29
C TYR A 216 7.63 -8.98 14.28
N ALA A 217 8.03 -8.04 13.39
CA ALA A 217 7.26 -7.69 12.20
C ALA A 217 8.23 -7.28 11.08
N GLN A 218 8.13 -7.92 9.92
CA GLN A 218 9.07 -7.70 8.82
C GLN A 218 8.34 -7.50 7.50
N TYR A 219 8.74 -6.45 6.81
CA TYR A 219 8.26 -6.12 5.47
C TYR A 219 9.02 -6.88 4.39
N ARG A 220 8.29 -7.26 3.34
CA ARG A 220 8.84 -7.85 2.12
C ARG A 220 8.06 -7.36 0.90
N GLN A 221 8.72 -7.33 -0.28
CA GLN A 221 8.08 -7.00 -1.55
C GLN A 221 8.70 -7.77 -2.71
N GLU A 222 7.88 -8.01 -3.75
CA GLU A 222 8.28 -8.43 -5.09
C GLU A 222 7.45 -7.65 -6.12
N TYR A 223 8.12 -6.91 -7.02
CA TYR A 223 7.50 -6.03 -8.02
C TYR A 223 8.05 -6.30 -9.42
N PRO A 224 7.49 -7.29 -10.16
CA PRO A 224 6.43 -8.24 -9.80
C PRO A 224 6.95 -9.47 -9.03
N VAL A 225 6.01 -10.33 -8.60
CA VAL A 225 6.34 -11.68 -8.09
C VAL A 225 7.01 -12.51 -9.16
N GLU A 226 7.87 -13.44 -8.75
CA GLU A 226 8.64 -14.30 -9.65
C GLU A 226 7.80 -15.52 -10.05
N LYS A 227 7.60 -15.69 -11.36
CA LYS A 227 6.89 -16.83 -11.92
C LYS A 227 7.58 -18.15 -11.57
N GLY A 228 6.80 -19.18 -11.25
CA GLY A 228 7.28 -20.50 -10.85
C GLY A 228 7.68 -20.61 -9.38
N LYS A 229 7.41 -19.58 -8.57
CA LYS A 229 7.69 -19.57 -7.13
C LYS A 229 6.56 -18.89 -6.37
N ASP A 230 6.14 -19.51 -5.27
CA ASP A 230 5.21 -18.85 -4.36
C ASP A 230 5.85 -17.58 -3.75
N TYR A 231 5.05 -16.56 -3.52
CA TYR A 231 5.50 -15.36 -2.79
C TYR A 231 5.77 -15.72 -1.33
N LEU A 232 6.98 -15.41 -0.85
CA LEU A 232 7.39 -15.67 0.53
C LEU A 232 6.87 -14.56 1.45
N ILE A 233 6.09 -14.91 2.48
CA ILE A 233 5.63 -14.00 3.53
C ILE A 233 6.58 -14.04 4.73
N LEU A 234 6.95 -15.24 5.21
CA LEU A 234 7.84 -15.44 6.37
C LEU A 234 8.64 -16.73 6.21
N GLU A 235 9.93 -16.68 6.59
CA GLU A 235 10.73 -17.87 6.83
C GLU A 235 11.67 -17.60 7.99
N THR A 236 11.49 -18.32 9.13
CA THR A 236 12.36 -18.17 10.30
C THR A 236 12.60 -19.49 11.00
N GLN A 237 13.77 -19.60 11.64
CA GLN A 237 14.13 -20.71 12.49
C GLN A 237 14.03 -20.30 13.96
N GLY A 238 13.66 -21.24 14.83
CA GLY A 238 13.48 -21.03 16.25
C GLY A 238 12.12 -21.56 16.73
N LYS A 239 11.75 -21.21 17.96
CA LYS A 239 10.47 -21.58 18.57
C LYS A 239 9.58 -20.35 18.72
N GLY A 240 8.34 -20.45 18.28
CA GLY A 240 7.42 -19.33 18.35
C GLY A 240 6.03 -19.62 17.80
N HIS A 241 5.34 -18.55 17.42
CA HIS A 241 4.05 -18.64 16.76
C HIS A 241 3.82 -17.44 15.83
N PHE A 242 3.31 -17.72 14.65
CA PHE A 242 2.90 -16.72 13.68
C PHE A 242 1.51 -16.21 14.05
N VAL A 243 1.35 -14.88 14.07
CA VAL A 243 0.12 -14.22 14.53
C VAL A 243 -0.57 -13.41 13.45
N GLY A 244 -0.06 -13.41 12.22
CA GLY A 244 -0.77 -12.83 11.10
C GLY A 244 0.10 -12.18 10.05
N ALA A 245 -0.58 -11.70 9.03
CA ALA A 245 0.04 -10.97 7.93
C ALA A 245 -0.86 -9.84 7.41
N VAL A 246 -0.19 -8.83 6.89
CA VAL A 246 -0.74 -7.87 5.93
C VAL A 246 -0.23 -8.26 4.55
N LEU A 247 -1.09 -8.31 3.56
CA LEU A 247 -0.75 -8.50 2.14
C LEU A 247 -1.30 -7.36 1.32
N ALA A 248 -0.47 -6.84 0.45
CA ALA A 248 -0.86 -5.83 -0.54
C ALA A 248 -0.58 -6.33 -1.94
N VAL A 249 -1.53 -6.12 -2.83
CA VAL A 249 -1.41 -6.50 -4.24
C VAL A 249 -1.75 -5.31 -5.12
N ARG A 250 -0.87 -4.98 -6.08
CA ARG A 250 -1.22 -4.15 -7.22
C ARG A 250 -1.29 -5.02 -8.47
N THR A 251 -2.47 -5.10 -9.06
CA THR A 251 -2.71 -5.92 -10.24
C THR A 251 -1.99 -5.40 -11.47
N ARG A 252 -1.35 -6.28 -12.23
CA ARG A 252 -0.77 -5.99 -13.55
C ARG A 252 -1.60 -6.56 -14.70
N SER A 253 -2.50 -7.49 -14.39
CA SER A 253 -3.48 -8.06 -15.31
C SER A 253 -4.89 -7.66 -14.89
N PRO A 254 -5.84 -7.47 -15.81
CA PRO A 254 -7.25 -7.35 -15.45
C PRO A 254 -7.76 -8.67 -14.87
N ALA A 255 -8.95 -8.64 -14.31
CA ALA A 255 -9.62 -9.76 -13.66
C ALA A 255 -9.05 -10.15 -12.27
N TRP A 256 -9.54 -11.25 -11.76
CA TRP A 256 -9.31 -11.71 -10.41
C TRP A 256 -7.90 -12.27 -10.22
N PHE A 257 -7.25 -11.91 -9.12
CA PHE A 257 -5.87 -12.28 -8.83
C PHE A 257 -5.72 -13.27 -7.65
N GLY A 258 -6.80 -13.58 -6.93
CA GLY A 258 -6.71 -14.15 -5.59
C GLY A 258 -7.11 -15.63 -5.50
N GLU A 259 -6.81 -16.45 -6.51
CA GLU A 259 -7.00 -17.91 -6.46
C GLU A 259 -5.80 -18.66 -5.83
N GLY A 260 -4.73 -17.93 -5.50
CA GLY A 260 -3.51 -18.54 -4.96
C GLY A 260 -3.67 -18.90 -3.49
N ASP A 261 -3.31 -20.15 -3.14
CA ASP A 261 -3.42 -20.72 -1.81
C ASP A 261 -2.29 -20.24 -0.89
N GLU A 262 -2.57 -20.02 0.38
CA GLU A 262 -1.49 -19.99 1.38
C GLU A 262 -0.97 -21.40 1.66
N LYS A 263 0.36 -21.49 1.86
CA LYS A 263 1.05 -22.72 2.24
C LYS A 263 1.94 -22.46 3.43
N ILE A 264 1.73 -23.19 4.52
CA ILE A 264 2.49 -23.02 5.74
C ILE A 264 3.18 -24.35 6.09
N TYR A 265 4.51 -24.26 6.14
CA TYR A 265 5.41 -25.36 6.45
C TYR A 265 5.91 -25.18 7.87
N ILE A 266 5.71 -26.19 8.73
CA ILE A 266 6.05 -26.17 10.15
C ILE A 266 7.21 -27.12 10.40
N ASP A 267 8.19 -26.69 11.19
CA ASP A 267 9.26 -27.53 11.74
C ASP A 267 10.05 -28.34 10.69
N GLY A 268 10.34 -27.71 9.53
CA GLY A 268 11.14 -28.31 8.48
C GLY A 268 10.38 -29.22 7.50
N GLU A 269 9.08 -29.15 7.49
CA GLU A 269 8.26 -29.87 6.53
C GLU A 269 8.67 -29.58 5.06
N THR A 270 8.62 -30.62 4.23
CA THR A 270 8.83 -30.52 2.77
C THR A 270 7.52 -30.34 1.99
N LYS A 271 6.39 -30.64 2.62
CA LYS A 271 5.04 -30.39 2.13
C LYS A 271 4.29 -29.65 3.22
N PRO A 272 3.50 -28.62 2.89
CA PRO A 272 2.80 -27.83 3.91
C PRO A 272 1.74 -28.69 4.60
N SER A 273 1.71 -28.65 5.95
CA SER A 273 0.62 -29.26 6.72
C SER A 273 -0.61 -28.35 6.81
N ILE A 274 -0.44 -27.05 6.59
CA ILE A 274 -1.53 -26.08 6.47
C ILE A 274 -1.51 -25.56 5.04
N TRP A 275 -2.61 -25.81 4.31
CA TRP A 275 -2.76 -25.46 2.91
C TRP A 275 -4.17 -24.93 2.68
N GLY A 276 -4.29 -23.75 2.10
CA GLY A 276 -5.55 -23.07 1.88
C GLY A 276 -6.25 -23.40 0.58
N THR A 277 -7.15 -22.51 0.19
CA THR A 277 -8.06 -22.67 -0.94
C THR A 277 -8.16 -21.40 -1.81
N GLY A 278 -7.43 -20.34 -1.46
CA GLY A 278 -7.41 -19.08 -2.18
C GLY A 278 -6.93 -17.92 -1.32
N THR A 279 -6.46 -16.86 -1.95
CA THR A 279 -5.98 -15.66 -1.25
C THR A 279 -7.10 -14.99 -0.46
N GLU A 280 -8.30 -14.84 -1.06
CA GLU A 280 -9.45 -14.27 -0.33
C GLU A 280 -9.89 -15.14 0.84
N ASP A 281 -9.78 -16.46 0.71
CA ASP A 281 -10.13 -17.42 1.74
C ASP A 281 -9.15 -17.35 2.92
N TYR A 282 -7.84 -17.18 2.62
CA TYR A 282 -6.86 -16.90 3.66
C TYR A 282 -7.20 -15.63 4.44
N PHE A 283 -7.64 -14.58 3.77
CA PHE A 283 -8.08 -13.35 4.41
C PHE A 283 -9.54 -13.39 4.90
N LEU A 284 -10.11 -14.59 5.03
CA LEU A 284 -11.44 -14.88 5.59
C LEU A 284 -12.59 -14.16 4.89
N SER A 285 -12.42 -13.89 3.60
CA SER A 285 -13.47 -13.45 2.69
C SER A 285 -14.03 -14.67 1.94
N ALA A 286 -14.92 -14.48 1.01
CA ALA A 286 -15.45 -15.53 0.15
C ALA A 286 -15.89 -14.95 -1.19
N TRP A 287 -15.60 -15.68 -2.29
CA TRP A 287 -15.97 -15.29 -3.65
C TRP A 287 -15.40 -13.92 -4.06
N GLY A 288 -14.19 -13.63 -3.57
CA GLY A 288 -13.45 -12.40 -3.77
C GLY A 288 -13.37 -11.50 -2.54
N LEU A 289 -12.76 -10.32 -2.71
CA LEU A 289 -12.54 -9.34 -1.66
C LEU A 289 -13.51 -8.17 -1.75
N LYS A 290 -13.83 -7.58 -0.63
CA LYS A 290 -14.59 -6.31 -0.52
C LYS A 290 -14.02 -5.51 0.66
N THR A 291 -14.06 -4.19 0.54
CA THR A 291 -13.67 -3.30 1.63
C THR A 291 -14.44 -3.65 2.89
N THR A 292 -13.73 -4.02 3.93
CA THR A 292 -14.26 -4.41 5.25
C THR A 292 -13.20 -4.27 6.32
N SER A 293 -13.64 -4.13 7.57
CA SER A 293 -12.77 -4.11 8.73
C SER A 293 -13.44 -4.88 9.86
N THR A 294 -12.73 -5.86 10.41
CA THR A 294 -13.20 -6.69 11.53
C THR A 294 -12.08 -6.86 12.56
N PRO A 295 -12.36 -7.33 13.78
CA PRO A 295 -11.33 -7.53 14.79
C PRO A 295 -10.15 -8.43 14.37
N TYR A 296 -10.36 -9.40 13.47
CA TYR A 296 -9.39 -10.44 13.14
C TYR A 296 -8.90 -10.41 11.69
N PHE A 297 -9.69 -9.84 10.78
CA PHE A 297 -9.38 -9.76 9.36
C PHE A 297 -10.05 -8.56 8.72
N GLY A 298 -9.56 -8.15 7.57
CA GLY A 298 -10.18 -7.07 6.82
C GLY A 298 -9.44 -6.71 5.55
N VAL A 299 -10.10 -5.88 4.75
CA VAL A 299 -9.61 -5.32 3.50
C VAL A 299 -9.80 -3.81 3.58
N PRO A 300 -8.82 -3.06 4.13
CA PRO A 300 -8.94 -1.61 4.31
C PRO A 300 -9.26 -0.85 3.04
N TYR A 301 -8.73 -1.33 1.92
CA TYR A 301 -9.13 -0.83 0.61
C TYR A 301 -9.00 -1.93 -0.44
N PHE A 302 -9.85 -1.81 -1.43
CA PHE A 302 -9.89 -2.63 -2.62
C PHE A 302 -10.35 -1.75 -3.77
N ASP A 303 -9.45 -1.44 -4.68
CA ASP A 303 -9.78 -0.71 -5.89
C ASP A 303 -10.70 -1.55 -6.75
N GLN A 304 -11.40 -1.42 -7.60
CA GLN A 304 -12.38 -2.24 -8.32
C GLN A 304 -11.81 -3.53 -8.90
N TRP A 305 -12.66 -4.52 -9.09
CA TRP A 305 -12.40 -5.72 -9.87
C TRP A 305 -11.95 -5.41 -11.29
N GLY A 306 -10.95 -6.15 -11.78
CA GLY A 306 -10.55 -6.14 -13.17
C GLY A 306 -9.85 -4.88 -13.65
N ILE A 307 -9.35 -4.03 -12.75
CA ILE A 307 -8.57 -2.86 -13.12
C ILE A 307 -7.09 -3.21 -13.10
N VAL A 308 -6.38 -2.95 -14.20
CA VAL A 308 -4.92 -2.93 -14.22
C VAL A 308 -4.41 -1.75 -13.39
N GLY A 309 -3.48 -2.02 -12.49
CA GLY A 309 -3.01 -1.02 -11.53
C GLY A 309 -3.92 -0.86 -10.30
N GLY A 310 -4.95 -1.70 -10.15
CA GLY A 310 -5.80 -1.73 -8.96
C GLY A 310 -5.02 -2.16 -7.72
N HIS A 311 -5.26 -1.48 -6.61
CA HIS A 311 -4.60 -1.74 -5.34
C HIS A 311 -5.53 -2.46 -4.38
N THR A 312 -4.96 -3.39 -3.65
CA THR A 312 -5.62 -4.11 -2.56
C THR A 312 -4.71 -4.11 -1.34
N SER A 313 -5.27 -3.93 -0.15
CA SER A 313 -4.61 -4.25 1.10
C SER A 313 -5.55 -5.13 1.92
N ALA A 314 -5.03 -6.23 2.46
CA ALA A 314 -5.76 -7.14 3.31
C ALA A 314 -4.94 -7.50 4.54
N TYR A 315 -5.60 -7.76 5.67
CA TYR A 315 -4.96 -8.26 6.88
C TYR A 315 -5.71 -9.45 7.46
N ARG A 316 -4.95 -10.39 8.05
CA ARG A 316 -5.47 -11.46 8.91
C ARG A 316 -4.61 -11.57 10.16
N TRP A 317 -5.27 -11.63 11.33
CA TRP A 317 -4.65 -11.81 12.63
C TRP A 317 -5.05 -13.16 13.23
N HIS A 318 -4.07 -14.02 13.43
CA HIS A 318 -4.23 -15.33 14.09
C HIS A 318 -4.16 -15.17 15.61
N LEU A 319 -5.13 -14.49 16.22
CA LEU A 319 -5.14 -14.21 17.66
C LEU A 319 -5.69 -15.38 18.47
N ASN A 320 -6.72 -16.05 17.94
CA ASN A 320 -7.33 -17.21 18.56
C ASN A 320 -6.84 -18.54 17.95
N ASP A 321 -6.17 -18.45 16.82
CA ASP A 321 -5.66 -19.55 16.01
C ASP A 321 -4.17 -19.38 15.67
N PRO A 322 -3.28 -19.02 16.67
CA PRO A 322 -1.87 -18.78 16.38
C PRO A 322 -1.22 -20.04 15.81
N ILE A 323 -0.37 -19.88 14.80
CA ILE A 323 0.27 -20.99 14.12
C ILE A 323 1.61 -21.27 14.82
N VAL A 324 1.64 -22.31 15.64
CA VAL A 324 2.75 -22.66 16.52
C VAL A 324 3.82 -23.44 15.78
N PHE A 325 5.08 -23.09 16.02
CA PHE A 325 6.25 -23.83 15.53
C PHE A 325 7.30 -24.00 16.63
N ASN A 326 8.06 -25.10 16.59
CA ASN A 326 9.06 -25.43 17.59
C ASN A 326 10.50 -25.26 17.10
N THR A 327 10.73 -25.44 15.79
CA THR A 327 12.07 -25.33 15.18
C THR A 327 12.11 -24.35 14.02
N GLY A 328 10.99 -24.04 13.40
CA GLY A 328 10.91 -23.08 12.32
C GLY A 328 9.56 -23.09 11.61
N ILE A 329 9.32 -22.02 10.86
CA ILE A 329 8.13 -21.84 10.04
C ILE A 329 8.49 -21.20 8.72
N LYS A 330 7.81 -21.62 7.64
CA LYS A 330 7.81 -20.95 6.34
C LYS A 330 6.36 -20.73 5.91
N VAL A 331 6.01 -19.49 5.60
CA VAL A 331 4.69 -19.05 5.12
C VAL A 331 4.84 -18.49 3.72
N THR A 332 4.14 -19.07 2.77
CA THR A 332 4.10 -18.61 1.38
C THR A 332 2.66 -18.46 0.92
N ILE A 333 2.46 -17.74 -0.17
CA ILE A 333 1.18 -17.65 -0.86
C ILE A 333 1.42 -17.74 -2.37
N GLU A 334 0.63 -18.55 -3.04
CA GLU A 334 0.62 -18.63 -4.49
C GLU A 334 0.08 -17.31 -5.10
N HIS A 335 0.37 -17.07 -6.36
CA HIS A 335 -0.15 -15.91 -7.09
C HIS A 335 -0.90 -16.33 -8.36
N PHE A 336 -1.87 -17.23 -8.16
CA PHE A 336 -2.76 -17.67 -9.23
C PHE A 336 -3.98 -16.75 -9.36
N GLY A 337 -4.52 -16.73 -10.57
CA GLY A 337 -5.73 -15.99 -10.88
C GLY A 337 -6.06 -16.04 -12.36
N TRP A 338 -6.97 -15.19 -12.78
CA TRP A 338 -7.41 -15.11 -14.15
C TRP A 338 -6.41 -14.33 -15.01
N ILE A 339 -6.02 -14.92 -16.17
CA ILE A 339 -5.32 -14.21 -17.24
C ILE A 339 -6.09 -14.48 -18.54
N SER A 340 -6.40 -13.42 -19.28
CA SER A 340 -7.09 -13.53 -20.55
C SER A 340 -6.17 -14.08 -21.64
N PRO A 341 -6.65 -14.96 -22.53
CA PRO A 341 -5.94 -15.35 -23.74
C PRO A 341 -5.55 -14.18 -24.65
N ASP A 342 -6.20 -13.01 -24.52
CA ASP A 342 -5.83 -11.80 -25.25
C ASP A 342 -4.53 -11.17 -24.73
N GLU A 343 -4.20 -11.43 -23.46
CA GLU A 343 -2.92 -10.98 -22.86
C GLU A 343 -1.78 -11.91 -23.26
N ASN A 344 -2.08 -13.21 -23.28
CA ASN A 344 -1.17 -14.23 -23.72
C ASN A 344 -1.96 -15.40 -24.35
N PRO A 345 -1.86 -15.61 -25.69
CA PRO A 345 -2.57 -16.65 -26.40
C PRO A 345 -2.25 -18.09 -25.95
N GLU A 346 -1.14 -18.30 -25.23
CA GLU A 346 -0.76 -19.60 -24.67
C GLU A 346 -1.59 -19.98 -23.45
N TYR A 347 -2.23 -18.99 -22.78
CA TYR A 347 -3.07 -19.26 -21.62
C TYR A 347 -4.49 -19.68 -22.03
N LYS A 348 -4.98 -20.67 -21.31
CA LYS A 348 -6.41 -21.03 -21.37
C LYS A 348 -7.20 -20.02 -20.53
N SER A 349 -8.45 -19.75 -20.93
CA SER A 349 -9.36 -18.93 -20.15
C SER A 349 -9.76 -19.67 -18.85
N THR A 350 -8.99 -19.52 -17.81
CA THR A 350 -9.16 -20.16 -16.50
C THR A 350 -8.64 -19.25 -15.39
N SER A 351 -9.17 -19.40 -14.18
CA SER A 351 -8.69 -18.71 -12.99
C SER A 351 -7.39 -19.29 -12.38
N TRP A 352 -6.86 -20.35 -12.96
CA TRP A 352 -5.67 -21.07 -12.46
C TRP A 352 -4.40 -20.74 -13.22
N ASN A 353 -4.28 -19.52 -13.75
CA ASN A 353 -3.05 -19.06 -14.38
C ASN A 353 -2.18 -18.36 -13.35
N GLU A 354 -0.89 -18.63 -13.39
CA GLU A 354 0.10 -17.93 -12.59
C GLU A 354 0.23 -16.48 -13.07
N ARG A 355 0.10 -15.52 -12.15
CA ARG A 355 0.08 -14.08 -12.42
C ARG A 355 1.39 -13.45 -11.94
N GLU A 356 1.74 -12.34 -12.57
CA GLU A 356 2.93 -11.56 -12.25
C GLU A 356 2.50 -10.17 -11.73
N ASP A 357 1.73 -10.13 -10.66
CA ASP A 357 1.30 -8.89 -10.01
C ASP A 357 2.36 -8.39 -9.00
N ASP A 358 2.25 -7.15 -8.51
CA ASP A 358 3.17 -6.61 -7.51
C ASP A 358 2.65 -6.91 -6.10
N TYR A 359 3.45 -7.62 -5.33
CA TYR A 359 3.11 -8.02 -3.97
C TYR A 359 3.99 -7.32 -2.94
N ALA A 360 3.41 -6.89 -1.83
CA ALA A 360 4.11 -6.50 -0.62
C ALA A 360 3.41 -7.10 0.60
N SER A 361 4.15 -7.37 1.66
CA SER A 361 3.58 -7.94 2.87
C SER A 361 4.33 -7.51 4.12
N VAL A 362 3.66 -7.59 5.27
CA VAL A 362 4.28 -7.58 6.59
C VAL A 362 3.85 -8.85 7.32
N ALA A 363 4.81 -9.66 7.73
CA ALA A 363 4.57 -10.82 8.59
C ALA A 363 4.70 -10.41 10.05
N PHE A 364 3.84 -10.95 10.93
CA PHE A 364 3.82 -10.70 12.37
C PHE A 364 3.93 -12.03 13.13
N TRP A 365 4.89 -12.12 14.06
CA TRP A 365 5.09 -13.33 14.86
C TRP A 365 5.74 -13.04 16.19
N TYR A 366 5.66 -14.01 17.09
CA TYR A 366 6.41 -14.04 18.33
C TYR A 366 7.40 -15.21 18.29
N GLN A 367 8.61 -15.01 18.81
CA GLN A 367 9.66 -16.02 18.82
C GLN A 367 10.59 -15.84 20.00
N THR A 368 10.99 -16.96 20.62
CA THR A 368 12.07 -16.99 21.62
C THR A 368 13.42 -16.90 20.91
N GLY A 369 14.26 -15.96 21.36
CA GLY A 369 15.56 -15.71 20.72
C GLY A 369 15.49 -14.90 19.41
N PRO A 370 16.65 -14.67 18.77
CA PRO A 370 16.73 -13.85 17.59
C PRO A 370 16.13 -14.53 16.35
N SER A 371 15.44 -13.75 15.52
CA SER A 371 14.95 -14.23 14.23
C SER A 371 16.08 -14.44 13.23
N THR A 372 15.96 -15.48 12.42
CA THR A 372 16.83 -15.73 11.26
C THR A 372 16.28 -15.10 9.98
N PHE A 373 15.06 -14.57 9.99
CA PHE A 373 14.50 -13.87 8.84
C PHE A 373 15.32 -12.61 8.57
N SER A 374 15.98 -12.58 7.42
CA SER A 374 17.00 -11.59 7.10
C SER A 374 16.53 -10.56 6.06
N ALA A 375 15.27 -10.62 5.64
CA ALA A 375 14.72 -9.62 4.73
C ALA A 375 14.82 -8.23 5.37
N ARG A 376 15.44 -7.29 4.66
CA ARG A 376 15.43 -5.88 5.03
C ARG A 376 14.47 -5.14 4.13
N ALA A 377 13.71 -4.22 4.71
CA ALA A 377 12.88 -3.34 3.93
C ALA A 377 13.76 -2.53 2.96
N PRO A 378 13.52 -2.59 1.64
CA PRO A 378 14.24 -1.76 0.69
C PRO A 378 14.04 -0.27 1.00
N HIS A 379 14.95 0.59 0.54
CA HIS A 379 14.77 2.04 0.66
C HIS A 379 13.47 2.50 -0.04
N ALA A 380 12.83 3.57 0.45
CA ALA A 380 11.55 4.09 -0.04
C ALA A 380 11.47 4.22 -1.58
N ARG A 381 12.56 4.63 -2.24
CA ARG A 381 12.61 4.72 -3.70
C ARG A 381 12.40 3.37 -4.40
N GLN A 382 12.84 2.28 -3.79
CA GLN A 382 12.67 0.91 -4.29
C GLN A 382 11.30 0.32 -3.90
N ARG A 383 10.63 0.91 -2.88
CA ARG A 383 9.26 0.54 -2.49
C ARG A 383 8.19 1.24 -3.33
N ARG A 384 8.57 2.23 -4.13
CA ARG A 384 7.65 2.83 -5.10
C ARG A 384 7.27 1.79 -6.14
N LEU A 385 5.98 1.66 -6.37
CA LEU A 385 5.47 0.78 -7.41
C LEU A 385 6.04 1.21 -8.78
N PRO A 386 6.59 0.29 -9.57
CA PRO A 386 7.07 0.62 -10.90
C PRO A 386 5.92 1.09 -11.79
N SER A 387 6.22 2.02 -12.70
CA SER A 387 5.24 2.48 -13.68
C SER A 387 4.80 1.32 -14.57
N LEU A 388 3.49 1.22 -14.82
CA LEU A 388 2.91 0.32 -15.83
C LEU A 388 2.91 0.95 -17.22
N GLU A 389 3.35 2.19 -17.34
CA GLU A 389 3.51 2.86 -18.62
C GLU A 389 4.76 2.36 -19.32
N ARG A 390 4.62 1.89 -20.56
CA ARG A 390 5.73 1.33 -21.35
C ARG A 390 6.57 2.41 -22.01
N VAL A 391 5.94 3.49 -22.44
CA VAL A 391 6.58 4.63 -23.07
C VAL A 391 5.89 5.90 -22.62
N ILE A 392 6.69 6.89 -22.25
CA ILE A 392 6.22 8.26 -22.04
C ILE A 392 7.02 9.15 -22.98
N VAL A 393 6.34 9.81 -23.90
CA VAL A 393 6.91 10.85 -24.76
C VAL A 393 6.39 12.20 -24.25
N ARG A 394 7.30 13.04 -23.76
CA ARG A 394 7.00 14.42 -23.43
C ARG A 394 7.49 15.30 -24.57
N PRO A 395 6.58 15.87 -25.36
CA PRO A 395 6.97 16.68 -26.52
C PRO A 395 7.84 17.87 -26.15
N ALA A 396 7.63 18.45 -24.97
CA ALA A 396 8.42 19.59 -24.49
C ALA A 396 9.88 19.27 -24.16
N ASP A 397 10.24 18.00 -23.93
CA ASP A 397 11.61 17.59 -23.59
C ASP A 397 12.49 17.49 -24.83
N ASN A 398 11.91 17.20 -26.00
CA ASN A 398 12.64 17.10 -27.27
C ASN A 398 11.91 17.82 -28.41
N PRO A 399 11.82 19.15 -28.36
CA PRO A 399 11.12 19.97 -29.37
C PRO A 399 11.61 19.76 -30.79
N ALA A 400 12.89 19.43 -30.97
CA ALA A 400 13.49 19.23 -32.29
C ALA A 400 12.98 17.98 -33.02
N SER A 401 12.41 17.01 -32.31
CA SER A 401 11.81 15.81 -32.89
C SER A 401 10.37 16.04 -33.41
N LEU A 402 9.79 17.20 -33.11
CA LEU A 402 8.41 17.51 -33.42
C LEU A 402 8.31 18.29 -34.73
N ARG A 403 7.21 18.05 -35.43
CA ARG A 403 6.84 18.81 -36.61
C ARG A 403 5.48 19.44 -36.40
N HIS A 404 5.28 20.60 -37.00
CA HIS A 404 3.97 21.25 -37.00
C HIS A 404 3.75 22.05 -38.27
N GLY A 405 2.47 22.27 -38.60
CA GLY A 405 2.04 23.14 -39.70
C GLY A 405 2.21 24.61 -39.40
N GLN A 406 1.30 25.43 -39.96
CA GLN A 406 1.33 26.86 -39.74
C GLN A 406 1.19 27.23 -38.24
N GLY A 407 1.81 28.33 -37.83
CA GLY A 407 1.81 28.81 -36.45
C GLY A 407 3.15 28.66 -35.76
N SER A 408 3.14 28.70 -34.44
CA SER A 408 4.32 28.56 -33.60
C SER A 408 4.09 27.53 -32.51
N ALA A 409 5.17 26.99 -31.96
CA ALA A 409 5.08 26.09 -30.82
C ALA A 409 6.19 26.36 -29.80
N VAL A 410 5.89 26.15 -28.51
CA VAL A 410 6.81 26.47 -27.41
C VAL A 410 6.60 25.51 -26.24
N ALA A 411 7.68 25.18 -25.53
CA ALA A 411 7.59 24.53 -24.23
C ALA A 411 7.13 25.54 -23.16
N GLN A 412 6.05 25.23 -22.47
CA GLN A 412 5.44 26.12 -21.47
C GLN A 412 5.28 25.40 -20.13
N GLN A 413 5.72 26.05 -19.03
CA GLN A 413 5.44 25.58 -17.67
C GLN A 413 4.03 26.02 -17.25
N LEU A 414 3.28 25.09 -16.68
CA LEU A 414 2.00 25.36 -16.01
C LEU A 414 2.07 24.78 -14.59
N ASP A 415 1.40 25.43 -13.64
CA ASP A 415 1.26 24.90 -12.28
C ASP A 415 0.43 23.60 -12.21
N LEU A 416 -0.20 23.23 -13.31
CA LEU A 416 -0.99 22.02 -13.47
C LEU A 416 -0.13 20.75 -13.59
N TYR A 417 1.14 20.89 -13.99
CA TYR A 417 2.08 19.80 -14.27
C TYR A 417 3.39 19.99 -13.54
N GLU A 418 4.03 18.87 -13.16
CA GLU A 418 5.42 18.88 -12.71
C GLU A 418 6.37 19.17 -13.88
N ASP A 419 6.04 18.66 -15.08
CA ASP A 419 6.77 18.85 -16.33
C ASP A 419 6.14 19.96 -17.19
N LYS A 420 6.81 20.29 -18.29
CA LYS A 420 6.32 21.30 -19.25
C LYS A 420 5.37 20.67 -20.25
N GLN A 421 4.36 21.44 -20.69
CA GLN A 421 3.60 21.11 -21.89
C GLN A 421 4.28 21.64 -23.15
N TRP A 422 4.00 21.02 -24.29
CA TRP A 422 4.25 21.55 -25.62
C TRP A 422 3.00 22.29 -26.10
N LEU A 423 3.07 23.62 -26.17
CA LEU A 423 1.96 24.48 -26.60
C LEU A 423 2.12 24.86 -28.05
N TYR A 424 1.27 24.32 -28.92
CA TYR A 424 1.14 24.68 -30.32
C TYR A 424 0.08 25.78 -30.51
N ARG A 425 0.41 26.83 -31.29
CA ARG A 425 -0.38 28.06 -31.47
C ARG A 425 -0.63 28.35 -32.94
N PRO A 426 -1.54 27.62 -33.60
CA PRO A 426 -1.97 27.95 -34.95
C PRO A 426 -2.91 29.18 -34.96
N SER A 427 -2.88 29.96 -36.04
CA SER A 427 -3.75 31.11 -36.20
C SER A 427 -5.13 30.78 -36.78
N GLN A 428 -5.26 29.63 -37.42
CA GLN A 428 -6.51 29.12 -38.03
C GLN A 428 -6.52 27.59 -38.03
N ALA A 429 -7.65 26.98 -38.35
CA ALA A 429 -7.74 25.51 -38.41
C ALA A 429 -7.05 24.94 -39.68
N ASP A 430 -7.20 25.63 -40.82
CA ASP A 430 -6.62 25.15 -42.07
C ASP A 430 -5.08 25.19 -42.03
N GLY A 431 -4.47 24.03 -42.37
CA GLY A 431 -3.02 23.85 -42.31
C GLY A 431 -2.45 23.73 -40.89
N ALA A 432 -3.30 23.66 -39.87
CA ALA A 432 -2.89 23.46 -38.48
C ALA A 432 -2.81 21.96 -38.13
N TRP A 433 -1.61 21.49 -37.91
CA TRP A 433 -1.34 20.12 -37.48
C TRP A 433 -0.03 20.05 -36.68
N LEU A 434 0.13 19.00 -35.90
CA LEU A 434 1.39 18.66 -35.24
C LEU A 434 1.63 17.15 -35.29
N GLU A 435 2.90 16.73 -35.31
CA GLU A 435 3.35 15.35 -35.34
C GLU A 435 4.32 15.07 -34.20
N ILE A 436 4.11 13.92 -33.54
CA ILE A 436 4.91 13.43 -32.43
C ILE A 436 5.38 12.03 -32.79
N PRO A 437 6.70 11.77 -32.86
CA PRO A 437 7.23 10.44 -33.07
C PRO A 437 7.08 9.60 -31.78
N LEU A 438 6.78 8.32 -31.96
CA LEU A 438 6.58 7.35 -30.91
C LEU A 438 7.31 6.05 -31.26
N GLU A 439 8.21 5.58 -30.40
CA GLU A 439 8.95 4.35 -30.59
C GLU A 439 8.30 3.20 -29.83
N VAL A 440 7.96 2.13 -30.53
CA VAL A 440 7.49 0.87 -29.95
C VAL A 440 8.62 -0.15 -30.00
N LYS A 441 9.01 -0.70 -28.85
CA LYS A 441 10.16 -1.60 -28.71
C LYS A 441 9.77 -3.08 -28.80
N ARG A 442 8.54 -3.42 -28.47
CA ARG A 442 8.05 -4.81 -28.39
C ARG A 442 6.65 -4.91 -28.97
N LYS A 443 6.35 -6.09 -29.50
CA LYS A 443 4.99 -6.46 -29.90
C LYS A 443 4.21 -6.90 -28.67
N GLU A 444 3.34 -6.04 -28.19
CA GLU A 444 2.49 -6.29 -27.04
C GLU A 444 1.20 -5.46 -27.16
N PRO A 445 0.10 -5.87 -26.50
CA PRO A 445 -1.13 -5.09 -26.54
C PRO A 445 -0.93 -3.78 -25.77
N LEU A 446 -1.14 -2.66 -26.46
CA LEU A 446 -0.92 -1.33 -25.90
C LEU A 446 -2.15 -0.45 -26.05
N ARG A 447 -2.29 0.47 -25.12
CA ARG A 447 -3.23 1.58 -25.15
C ARG A 447 -2.49 2.89 -25.38
N LEU A 448 -2.86 3.59 -26.43
CA LEU A 448 -2.33 4.93 -26.71
C LEU A 448 -3.18 5.98 -25.99
N VAL A 449 -2.56 6.72 -25.09
CA VAL A 449 -3.18 7.75 -24.26
C VAL A 449 -2.50 9.09 -24.51
N LEU A 450 -3.28 10.12 -24.72
CA LEU A 450 -2.81 11.50 -24.89
C LEU A 450 -3.24 12.32 -23.68
N ASN A 451 -2.28 12.92 -22.97
CA ASN A 451 -2.53 13.80 -21.84
C ASN A 451 -2.44 15.27 -22.30
N MET A 452 -3.56 15.99 -22.18
CA MET A 452 -3.77 17.29 -22.79
C MET A 452 -4.19 18.34 -21.78
N THR A 453 -3.76 19.56 -22.06
CA THR A 453 -4.38 20.75 -21.47
C THR A 453 -5.65 21.11 -22.20
N LYS A 454 -6.67 21.54 -21.45
CA LYS A 454 -7.86 22.23 -21.97
C LYS A 454 -7.82 23.69 -21.54
N SER A 455 -8.26 24.62 -22.43
CA SER A 455 -8.25 26.03 -22.16
C SER A 455 -9.31 26.78 -22.99
N TYR A 456 -9.58 28.01 -22.63
CA TYR A 456 -10.58 28.87 -23.28
C TYR A 456 -10.22 29.29 -24.74
N ASP A 457 -8.99 29.05 -25.16
CA ASP A 457 -8.44 29.41 -26.47
C ASP A 457 -7.98 28.17 -27.29
N PHE A 458 -8.41 26.98 -26.89
CA PHE A 458 -8.00 25.72 -27.53
C PHE A 458 -9.01 25.27 -28.59
N GLY A 459 -8.48 24.56 -29.60
CA GLY A 459 -9.21 24.06 -30.76
C GLY A 459 -9.79 22.64 -30.57
N ARG A 460 -10.40 22.17 -31.66
CA ARG A 460 -10.83 20.76 -31.81
C ARG A 460 -9.89 20.06 -32.76
N TYR A 461 -9.52 18.84 -32.41
CA TYR A 461 -8.50 18.09 -33.14
C TYR A 461 -8.93 16.65 -33.40
N GLN A 462 -8.48 16.11 -34.53
CA GLN A 462 -8.59 14.70 -34.91
C GLN A 462 -7.20 14.07 -34.88
N ALA A 463 -7.10 12.87 -34.29
CA ALA A 463 -5.86 12.12 -34.23
C ALA A 463 -5.72 11.13 -35.39
N PHE A 464 -4.47 10.94 -35.86
CA PHE A 464 -4.06 9.95 -36.85
C PHE A 464 -2.79 9.25 -36.37
N LEU A 465 -2.71 7.94 -36.53
CA LEU A 465 -1.50 7.17 -36.28
C LEU A 465 -0.99 6.60 -37.61
N ASN A 466 0.23 6.97 -38.01
CA ASN A 466 0.79 6.64 -39.34
C ASN A 466 -0.17 6.95 -40.50
N GLY A 467 -0.89 8.07 -40.41
CA GLY A 467 -1.85 8.51 -41.42
C GLY A 467 -3.25 7.86 -41.35
N VAL A 468 -3.44 6.89 -40.45
CA VAL A 468 -4.75 6.26 -40.23
C VAL A 468 -5.49 7.02 -39.13
N LYS A 469 -6.72 7.44 -39.39
CA LYS A 469 -7.58 8.11 -38.40
C LYS A 469 -7.84 7.20 -37.20
N ILE A 470 -7.63 7.73 -35.98
CA ILE A 470 -7.85 7.02 -34.72
C ILE A 470 -8.67 7.86 -33.75
N GLY A 471 -9.39 7.21 -32.86
CA GLY A 471 -10.17 7.85 -31.83
C GLY A 471 -11.27 8.80 -32.35
N PRO A 472 -12.02 9.39 -31.42
CA PRO A 472 -13.00 10.44 -31.74
C PRO A 472 -12.33 11.78 -32.01
N GLU A 473 -13.10 12.73 -32.55
CA GLU A 473 -12.74 14.15 -32.53
C GLU A 473 -12.71 14.66 -31.08
N MET A 474 -11.65 15.35 -30.72
CA MET A 474 -11.41 15.85 -29.35
C MET A 474 -11.62 17.36 -29.29
N ASP A 475 -12.42 17.82 -28.34
CA ASP A 475 -12.63 19.23 -28.03
C ASP A 475 -11.79 19.65 -26.83
N PHE A 476 -10.76 20.44 -27.05
CA PHE A 476 -9.86 20.91 -26.00
C PHE A 476 -10.31 22.23 -25.35
N TYR A 477 -11.51 22.71 -25.69
CA TYR A 477 -12.08 23.86 -24.99
C TYR A 477 -12.45 23.56 -23.55
N SER A 478 -12.12 24.49 -22.67
CA SER A 478 -12.62 24.57 -21.30
C SER A 478 -12.61 26.02 -20.84
N PRO A 479 -13.62 26.52 -20.10
CA PRO A 479 -13.62 27.88 -19.58
C PRO A 479 -12.51 28.14 -18.55
N LYS A 480 -11.92 27.11 -18.00
CA LYS A 480 -10.77 27.12 -17.07
C LYS A 480 -9.69 26.19 -17.57
N ILE A 481 -8.44 26.51 -17.25
CA ILE A 481 -7.33 25.59 -17.53
C ILE A 481 -7.55 24.29 -16.75
N ALA A 482 -7.55 23.17 -17.45
CA ALA A 482 -7.77 21.83 -16.89
C ALA A 482 -6.89 20.82 -17.62
N ASN A 483 -6.72 19.64 -17.03
CA ASN A 483 -6.08 18.49 -17.63
C ASN A 483 -7.11 17.43 -17.98
N GLU A 484 -6.92 16.76 -19.10
CA GLU A 484 -7.74 15.62 -19.52
C GLU A 484 -6.90 14.58 -20.26
N GLU A 485 -7.14 13.31 -19.97
CA GLU A 485 -6.55 12.18 -20.71
C GLU A 485 -7.54 11.68 -21.77
N TYR A 486 -7.04 11.52 -23.00
CA TYR A 486 -7.77 10.95 -24.12
C TYR A 486 -7.24 9.57 -24.49
N HIS A 487 -8.09 8.57 -24.46
CA HIS A 487 -7.78 7.24 -24.98
C HIS A 487 -7.97 7.27 -26.50
N LEU A 488 -6.88 7.16 -27.25
CA LEU A 488 -6.94 7.28 -28.71
C LEU A 488 -7.14 5.93 -29.41
N LEU A 489 -6.43 4.89 -28.96
CA LEU A 489 -6.41 3.60 -29.65
C LEU A 489 -5.95 2.50 -28.69
N ASP A 490 -6.61 1.35 -28.80
CA ASP A 490 -6.08 0.07 -28.32
C ASP A 490 -5.58 -0.72 -29.53
N PHE A 491 -4.32 -1.15 -29.51
CA PHE A 491 -3.70 -1.78 -30.67
C PHE A 491 -2.58 -2.75 -30.28
N TRP A 492 -2.19 -3.57 -31.23
CA TRP A 492 -1.09 -4.53 -31.09
C TRP A 492 0.01 -4.19 -32.09
N PRO A 493 0.85 -3.21 -31.79
CA PRO A 493 1.83 -2.70 -32.75
C PRO A 493 2.99 -3.66 -32.96
N GLU A 494 3.53 -3.68 -34.17
CA GLU A 494 4.87 -4.22 -34.42
C GLU A 494 5.94 -3.25 -33.87
N PRO A 495 7.12 -3.74 -33.47
CA PRO A 495 8.23 -2.85 -33.09
C PRO A 495 8.59 -1.90 -34.24
N GLY A 496 8.81 -0.63 -33.91
CA GLY A 496 9.12 0.39 -34.91
C GLY A 496 8.74 1.80 -34.48
N THR A 497 8.95 2.76 -35.34
CA THR A 497 8.59 4.15 -35.14
C THR A 497 7.21 4.44 -35.71
N TYR A 498 6.35 4.98 -34.88
CA TYR A 498 5.02 5.46 -35.23
C TYR A 498 4.99 6.99 -35.17
N THR A 499 4.12 7.61 -35.92
CA THR A 499 3.89 9.06 -35.87
C THR A 499 2.45 9.32 -35.49
N LEU A 500 2.24 9.92 -34.32
CA LEU A 500 0.95 10.50 -33.97
C LEU A 500 0.86 11.88 -34.59
N ARG A 501 -0.18 12.10 -35.39
CA ARG A 501 -0.52 13.39 -35.97
C ARG A 501 -1.86 13.87 -35.41
N LEU A 502 -1.90 15.11 -34.93
CA LEU A 502 -3.12 15.80 -34.55
C LEU A 502 -3.40 16.88 -35.59
N GLU A 503 -4.57 16.84 -36.21
CA GLU A 503 -5.02 17.86 -37.17
C GLU A 503 -6.15 18.68 -36.58
N CYS A 504 -6.04 20.00 -36.66
CA CYS A 504 -7.08 20.91 -36.23
C CYS A 504 -8.29 20.83 -37.17
N VAL A 505 -9.45 20.49 -36.66
CA VAL A 505 -10.71 20.40 -37.41
C VAL A 505 -11.65 21.56 -37.14
N GLY A 506 -11.21 22.53 -36.34
CA GLY A 506 -12.01 23.69 -35.98
C GLY A 506 -11.85 24.10 -34.52
N LYS A 507 -12.85 24.75 -33.97
CA LYS A 507 -12.89 25.09 -32.55
C LYS A 507 -14.32 25.07 -32.02
N ASN A 508 -14.44 24.98 -30.69
CA ASN A 508 -15.69 25.19 -29.98
C ASN A 508 -16.19 26.62 -30.24
N PRO A 509 -17.50 26.87 -30.44
CA PRO A 509 -18.05 28.23 -30.62
C PRO A 509 -17.65 29.21 -29.51
N GLN A 510 -17.40 28.73 -28.31
CA GLN A 510 -16.97 29.55 -27.17
C GLN A 510 -15.44 29.71 -27.08
N SER A 511 -14.67 29.01 -27.91
CA SER A 511 -13.21 29.13 -27.89
C SER A 511 -12.73 30.38 -28.62
N HIS A 512 -11.72 31.04 -28.05
CA HIS A 512 -11.08 32.22 -28.64
C HIS A 512 -9.98 31.88 -29.65
N GLY A 513 -9.54 30.59 -29.71
CA GLY A 513 -8.40 30.20 -30.56
C GLY A 513 -8.46 28.74 -31.02
N TYR A 514 -7.33 28.29 -31.57
CA TYR A 514 -7.16 26.94 -32.12
C TYR A 514 -5.99 26.20 -31.44
N TYR A 515 -5.54 26.65 -30.26
CA TYR A 515 -4.34 26.16 -29.62
C TYR A 515 -4.49 24.71 -29.18
N CYS A 516 -3.35 24.07 -28.96
CA CYS A 516 -3.25 22.66 -28.53
C CYS A 516 -2.05 22.52 -27.57
N GLY A 517 -2.29 22.10 -26.36
CA GLY A 517 -1.26 21.91 -25.33
C GLY A 517 -1.14 20.45 -24.93
N ILE A 518 0.01 19.83 -25.19
CA ILE A 518 0.26 18.42 -24.91
C ILE A 518 1.28 18.32 -23.78
N GLU A 519 0.89 17.66 -22.67
CA GLU A 519 1.84 17.31 -21.62
C GLU A 519 2.61 16.05 -22.01
N SER A 520 1.91 14.96 -22.36
CA SER A 520 2.57 13.69 -22.71
C SER A 520 1.72 12.82 -23.62
N LEU A 521 2.43 11.95 -24.34
CA LEU A 521 1.89 10.81 -25.07
C LEU A 521 2.38 9.55 -24.37
N ARG A 522 1.47 8.64 -24.02
CA ARG A 522 1.79 7.47 -23.19
C ARG A 522 1.32 6.20 -23.89
N LEU A 523 2.18 5.19 -23.87
CA LEU A 523 1.80 3.82 -24.18
C LEU A 523 1.65 3.07 -22.86
N ARG A 524 0.42 2.73 -22.53
CA ARG A 524 0.10 1.86 -21.40
C ARG A 524 -0.06 0.44 -21.86
N GLU A 525 0.36 -0.50 -21.06
CA GLU A 525 0.03 -1.88 -21.26
C GLU A 525 -1.50 -2.02 -21.29
N ARG A 526 -2.02 -2.44 -22.44
CA ARG A 526 -3.43 -2.76 -22.54
C ARG A 526 -3.65 -4.14 -21.98
N ARG A 527 -4.52 -4.20 -20.98
CA ARG A 527 -5.03 -5.47 -20.51
C ARG A 527 -6.54 -5.42 -20.61
N PRO A 528 -7.17 -6.35 -21.31
CA PRO A 528 -8.61 -6.31 -21.51
C PRO A 528 -9.34 -6.33 -20.16
N ARG A 529 -10.39 -5.51 -20.00
CA ARG A 529 -11.34 -5.70 -18.92
C ARG A 529 -12.06 -7.01 -19.18
N VAL A 530 -11.86 -8.00 -18.33
CA VAL A 530 -12.73 -9.16 -18.32
C VAL A 530 -14.06 -8.74 -17.72
N ALA A 531 -15.15 -8.99 -18.44
CA ALA A 531 -16.49 -8.73 -17.93
C ALA A 531 -16.67 -9.37 -16.55
N GLN A 532 -17.35 -8.65 -15.65
CA GLN A 532 -17.64 -9.09 -14.30
C GLN A 532 -18.00 -10.58 -14.25
N TYR A 533 -17.43 -11.26 -13.28
CA TYR A 533 -17.87 -12.58 -12.84
C TYR A 533 -19.39 -12.63 -12.80
N GLY A 534 -19.96 -13.49 -13.50
CA GLY A 534 -21.35 -13.79 -13.32
C GLY A 534 -22.03 -14.23 -14.59
N HIS A 535 -22.25 -15.49 -14.68
CA HIS A 535 -23.38 -16.10 -15.38
C HIS A 535 -23.47 -16.06 -16.91
N ASP A 536 -22.48 -15.54 -17.64
CA ASP A 536 -22.47 -15.64 -19.09
C ASP A 536 -21.33 -16.55 -19.59
N LYS A 537 -21.38 -17.84 -19.20
CA LYS A 537 -20.46 -18.88 -19.71
C LYS A 537 -20.55 -19.06 -21.23
N ASP A 538 -21.55 -18.46 -21.88
CA ASP A 538 -21.85 -18.67 -23.31
C ASP A 538 -21.64 -17.46 -24.21
N LYS A 539 -21.19 -16.30 -23.69
CA LYS A 539 -20.88 -15.16 -24.56
C LYS A 539 -19.42 -15.14 -24.92
N ASP A 540 -19.16 -15.37 -26.17
CA ASP A 540 -17.84 -15.15 -26.78
C ASP A 540 -17.51 -13.64 -26.71
N TRP A 541 -16.86 -13.22 -25.61
CA TRP A 541 -16.45 -11.84 -25.33
C TRP A 541 -15.59 -11.26 -26.46
N ARG A 542 -14.92 -12.10 -27.28
CA ARG A 542 -14.15 -11.70 -28.46
C ARG A 542 -15.01 -11.05 -29.54
N LYS A 543 -16.32 -11.25 -29.49
CA LYS A 543 -17.29 -10.71 -30.47
C LYS A 543 -17.97 -9.41 -30.01
N ASN A 544 -17.68 -8.90 -28.81
CA ASN A 544 -18.35 -7.73 -28.30
C ASN A 544 -17.38 -6.54 -28.09
N PRO A 545 -17.17 -5.69 -29.12
CA PRO A 545 -16.25 -4.55 -29.04
C PRO A 545 -16.74 -3.40 -28.16
N ILE A 546 -17.92 -3.49 -27.54
CA ILE A 546 -18.59 -2.38 -26.81
C ILE A 546 -18.22 -2.32 -25.32
N LEU A 547 -17.41 -3.24 -24.80
CA LEU A 547 -17.04 -3.28 -23.39
C LEU A 547 -15.74 -2.50 -23.06
N TYR A 548 -15.36 -1.55 -23.91
CA TYR A 548 -14.14 -0.76 -23.78
C TYR A 548 -14.45 0.73 -23.59
N HIS A 549 -15.13 1.05 -22.49
CA HIS A 549 -15.26 2.44 -22.02
C HIS A 549 -14.77 2.57 -20.58
#